data_a587aacf10249d4ccec9b4d4a01fbef6
#
_entry.id   a587aacf10249d4ccec9b4d4a01fbef6
#
_cell.length_a   1.000
_cell.length_b   1.000
_cell.length_c   1.000
_cell.angle_alpha   90.00
_cell.angle_beta   90.00
_cell.angle_gamma   90.00
#
_symmetry.space_group_name_H-M   'P 1'
#
loop_
_entity.id
_entity.type
_entity.pdbx_description
1 polymer ?
#
loop_
_entity_poly.entity_id
_entity_poly.type
_entity_poly.pdbx_seq_one_letter_code
_entity_poly.pdbx_strand_id
1 'polypeptide(L)'
;MKTIVVDDEKIALMTFMEEAKNIPELEVEGLFENAEEAVEYVKENKIDIAILDIEMQGIDGINLGNIFRRLNPKIMLIYITGYEKYAYEAIKLHAAAYLVKPFSSAQLEYAVETARLLSKRGKKKIFVRTFEHFDVFV
;
A
#
# COMPACT_ATOMS: atom_id res chain seq x y z
N MET A 1 -8.23 9.23 -3.91
CA MET A 1 -8.40 7.84 -3.44
C MET A 1 -8.29 7.81 -1.92
N LYS A 2 -9.24 7.16 -1.30
CA LYS A 2 -9.28 7.05 0.15
C LYS A 2 -8.19 6.11 0.62
N THR A 3 -7.33 6.62 1.48
CA THR A 3 -6.08 5.97 1.84
C THR A 3 -5.92 5.86 3.35
N ILE A 4 -5.40 4.72 3.80
CA ILE A 4 -4.92 4.59 5.17
C ILE A 4 -3.46 4.17 5.15
N VAL A 5 -2.75 4.49 6.22
CA VAL A 5 -1.35 4.15 6.37
C VAL A 5 -1.16 3.45 7.71
N VAL A 6 -0.45 2.33 7.69
CA VAL A 6 -0.19 1.57 8.91
C VAL A 6 1.30 1.37 9.09
N ASP A 7 1.83 1.83 10.21
CA ASP A 7 3.25 1.71 10.53
C ASP A 7 3.35 1.86 12.05
N ASP A 8 4.01 0.93 12.72
CA ASP A 8 4.07 0.96 14.18
C ASP A 8 5.02 2.03 14.71
N GLU A 9 5.73 2.74 13.85
CA GLU A 9 6.59 3.84 14.24
C GLU A 9 5.93 5.18 13.91
N LYS A 10 5.65 5.96 14.94
CA LYS A 10 4.99 7.23 14.76
C LYS A 10 5.77 8.19 13.86
N ILE A 11 7.09 8.17 13.97
CA ILE A 11 7.93 9.03 13.14
C ILE A 11 7.78 8.67 11.67
N ALA A 12 7.65 7.38 11.35
CA ALA A 12 7.45 6.94 9.97
C ALA A 12 6.13 7.46 9.41
N LEU A 13 5.08 7.46 10.22
CA LEU A 13 3.79 8.02 9.79
C LEU A 13 3.89 9.51 9.52
N MET A 14 4.61 10.23 10.36
CA MET A 14 4.80 11.67 10.17
C MET A 14 5.62 11.95 8.91
N THR A 15 6.66 11.15 8.68
CA THR A 15 7.48 11.28 7.48
C THR A 15 6.66 11.01 6.24
N PHE A 16 5.81 9.98 6.30
CA PHE A 16 4.93 9.67 5.19
C PHE A 16 4.05 10.87 4.86
N MET A 17 3.45 11.49 5.86
CA MET A 17 2.56 12.61 5.62
C MET A 17 3.28 13.80 4.98
N GLU A 18 4.55 14.02 5.35
CA GLU A 18 5.33 15.07 4.72
C GLU A 18 5.52 14.81 3.23
N GLU A 19 5.80 13.57 2.88
CA GLU A 19 5.97 13.21 1.48
C GLU A 19 4.65 13.22 0.73
N ALA A 20 3.55 12.89 1.40
CA ALA A 20 2.25 12.76 0.77
C ALA A 20 1.52 14.09 0.57
N LYS A 21 1.93 15.14 1.26
CA LYS A 21 1.17 16.40 1.22
C LYS A 21 1.10 17.02 -0.17
N ASN A 22 2.03 16.67 -1.04
CA ASN A 22 2.04 17.19 -2.41
C ASN A 22 1.39 16.24 -3.41
N ILE A 23 0.69 15.23 -2.93
CA ILE A 23 0.04 14.23 -3.78
C ILE A 23 -1.47 14.31 -3.56
N PRO A 24 -2.16 15.14 -4.34
CA PRO A 24 -3.58 15.37 -4.10
C PRO A 24 -4.47 14.15 -4.30
N GLU A 25 -4.00 13.14 -5.05
CA GLU A 25 -4.76 11.91 -5.22
C GLU A 25 -4.94 11.13 -3.93
N LEU A 26 -4.08 11.36 -2.95
CA LEU A 26 -4.17 10.66 -1.67
C LEU A 26 -5.04 11.44 -0.70
N GLU A 27 -6.17 10.86 -0.39
CA GLU A 27 -7.05 11.37 0.65
C GLU A 27 -6.81 10.50 1.88
N VAL A 28 -5.84 10.88 2.71
CA VAL A 28 -5.44 10.06 3.85
C VAL A 28 -6.48 10.20 4.95
N GLU A 29 -7.21 9.12 5.19
CA GLU A 29 -8.28 9.11 6.18
C GLU A 29 -7.82 8.68 7.56
N GLY A 30 -6.73 7.93 7.64
CA GLY A 30 -6.24 7.47 8.92
C GLY A 30 -4.80 7.05 8.89
N LEU A 31 -4.13 7.30 10.02
CA LEU A 31 -2.76 6.86 10.27
C LEU A 31 -2.84 5.94 11.47
N PHE A 32 -2.39 4.72 11.32
CA PHE A 32 -2.54 3.70 12.36
C PHE A 32 -1.20 3.16 12.80
N GLU A 33 -0.94 3.20 14.11
CA GLU A 33 0.24 2.56 14.68
C GLU A 33 -0.06 1.12 15.06
N ASN A 34 -1.33 0.75 15.05
CA ASN A 34 -1.81 -0.54 15.52
C ASN A 34 -2.59 -1.23 14.42
N ALA A 35 -2.20 -2.47 14.11
CA ALA A 35 -2.84 -3.21 13.02
C ALA A 35 -4.31 -3.52 13.32
N GLU A 36 -4.64 -3.80 14.59
CA GLU A 36 -6.01 -4.13 14.94
C GLU A 36 -6.96 -2.97 14.71
N GLU A 37 -6.52 -1.76 15.04
CA GLU A 37 -7.34 -0.56 14.80
C GLU A 37 -7.53 -0.35 13.31
N ALA A 38 -6.51 -0.61 12.51
CA ALA A 38 -6.62 -0.47 11.07
C ALA A 38 -7.60 -1.48 10.49
N VAL A 39 -7.59 -2.71 11.00
CA VAL A 39 -8.53 -3.74 10.55
C VAL A 39 -9.96 -3.31 10.85
N GLU A 40 -10.21 -2.80 12.07
CA GLU A 40 -11.55 -2.34 12.43
C GLU A 40 -12.01 -1.20 11.53
N TYR A 41 -11.10 -0.31 11.19
CA TYR A 41 -11.44 0.80 10.32
C TYR A 41 -11.82 0.31 8.90
N VAL A 42 -11.08 -0.64 8.37
CA VAL A 42 -11.35 -1.17 7.03
C VAL A 42 -12.66 -1.96 7.00
N LYS A 43 -13.04 -2.58 8.11
CA LYS A 43 -14.33 -3.27 8.18
C LYS A 43 -15.51 -2.32 8.00
N GLU A 44 -15.37 -1.09 8.45
CA GLU A 44 -16.48 -0.14 8.47
C GLU A 44 -16.39 0.95 7.41
N ASN A 45 -15.26 1.04 6.72
CA ASN A 45 -15.04 2.11 5.76
C ASN A 45 -14.45 1.56 4.48
N LYS A 46 -14.92 2.06 3.35
CA LYS A 46 -14.38 1.65 2.08
C LYS A 46 -13.07 2.39 1.83
N ILE A 47 -11.99 1.64 1.70
CA ILE A 47 -10.65 2.19 1.48
C ILE A 47 -10.16 1.76 0.12
N ASP A 48 -9.60 2.70 -0.64
CA ASP A 48 -9.08 2.40 -1.97
C ASP A 48 -7.64 1.90 -1.92
N ILE A 49 -6.83 2.52 -1.07
CA ILE A 49 -5.40 2.17 -0.95
C ILE A 49 -5.03 2.01 0.52
N ALA A 50 -4.34 0.92 0.83
CA ALA A 50 -3.71 0.76 2.13
C ALA A 50 -2.21 0.74 1.93
N ILE A 51 -1.52 1.60 2.67
CA ILE A 51 -0.06 1.70 2.61
C ILE A 51 0.47 1.10 3.90
N LEU A 52 1.21 0.02 3.80
CA LEU A 52 1.55 -0.83 4.93
C LEU A 52 3.05 -1.00 5.07
N ASP A 53 3.54 -0.73 6.27
CA ASP A 53 4.91 -1.10 6.61
C ASP A 53 4.94 -2.62 6.79
N ILE A 54 5.92 -3.28 6.19
CA ILE A 54 6.01 -4.74 6.30
C ILE A 54 6.50 -5.15 7.67
N GLU A 55 7.44 -4.41 8.22
CA GLU A 55 8.11 -4.80 9.46
C GLU A 55 7.48 -4.17 10.68
N MET A 56 6.45 -4.81 11.20
CA MET A 56 5.76 -4.35 12.39
C MET A 56 5.76 -5.45 13.45
N GLN A 57 5.67 -5.04 14.70
CA GLN A 57 5.55 -5.99 15.79
C GLN A 57 4.16 -6.59 15.79
N GLY A 58 4.08 -7.85 16.15
CA GLY A 58 2.83 -8.57 16.15
C GLY A 58 2.55 -9.15 14.78
N ILE A 59 1.67 -8.53 14.03
CA ILE A 59 1.39 -8.97 12.67
C ILE A 59 2.20 -8.12 11.69
N ASP A 60 2.86 -8.76 10.73
CA ASP A 60 3.60 -8.01 9.73
C ASP A 60 2.65 -7.45 8.66
N GLY A 61 3.19 -6.52 7.86
CA GLY A 61 2.38 -5.84 6.85
C GLY A 61 1.83 -6.75 5.77
N ILE A 62 2.55 -7.83 5.45
CA ILE A 62 2.09 -8.75 4.41
C ILE A 62 0.87 -9.53 4.89
N ASN A 63 0.90 -10.02 6.11
CA ASN A 63 -0.25 -10.70 6.68
C ASN A 63 -1.42 -9.74 6.86
N LEU A 64 -1.14 -8.51 7.26
CA LEU A 64 -2.17 -7.49 7.37
C LEU A 64 -2.81 -7.20 6.01
N GLY A 65 -1.99 -7.14 4.96
CA GLY A 65 -2.49 -6.94 3.61
C GLY A 65 -3.42 -8.07 3.18
N ASN A 66 -3.11 -9.30 3.56
CA ASN A 66 -3.99 -10.44 3.28
C ASN A 66 -5.34 -10.26 3.95
N ILE A 67 -5.35 -9.78 5.19
CA ILE A 67 -6.59 -9.54 5.92
C ILE A 67 -7.39 -8.46 5.21
N PHE A 68 -6.74 -7.36 4.85
CA PHE A 68 -7.43 -6.27 4.16
C PHE A 68 -8.04 -6.74 2.84
N ARG A 69 -7.32 -7.57 2.10
CA ARG A 69 -7.81 -8.05 0.82
C ARG A 69 -9.02 -8.98 0.97
N ARG A 70 -9.08 -9.72 2.06
CA ARG A 70 -10.27 -10.53 2.35
C ARG A 70 -11.46 -9.67 2.71
N LEU A 71 -11.22 -8.56 3.41
CA LEU A 71 -12.29 -7.64 3.78
C LEU A 71 -12.76 -6.81 2.59
N ASN A 72 -11.84 -6.46 1.71
CA ASN A 72 -12.13 -5.65 0.54
C ASN A 72 -11.26 -6.13 -0.63
N PRO A 73 -11.77 -7.04 -1.46
CA PRO A 73 -10.98 -7.61 -2.55
C PRO A 73 -10.45 -6.61 -3.56
N LYS A 74 -11.02 -5.42 -3.61
CA LYS A 74 -10.59 -4.39 -4.55
C LYS A 74 -9.56 -3.43 -3.97
N ILE A 75 -9.18 -3.60 -2.71
CA ILE A 75 -8.24 -2.69 -2.10
C ILE A 75 -6.87 -2.81 -2.78
N MET A 76 -6.24 -1.67 -3.03
CA MET A 76 -4.90 -1.65 -3.59
C MET A 76 -3.91 -1.57 -2.44
N LEU A 77 -2.88 -2.42 -2.48
CA LEU A 77 -1.90 -2.48 -1.41
C LEU A 77 -0.57 -1.93 -1.90
N ILE A 78 -0.01 -1.01 -1.13
CA ILE A 78 1.34 -0.50 -1.36
C ILE A 78 2.14 -0.81 -0.10
N TYR A 79 3.21 -1.59 -0.25
CA TYR A 79 4.05 -1.95 0.88
C TYR A 79 5.24 -1.03 0.99
N ILE A 80 5.60 -0.70 2.23
CA ILE A 80 6.79 0.08 2.53
C ILE A 80 7.68 -0.79 3.41
N THR A 81 8.96 -0.84 3.10
CA THR A 81 9.89 -1.66 3.87
C THR A 81 11.30 -1.07 3.83
N GLY A 82 12.08 -1.39 4.85
CA GLY A 82 13.50 -1.09 4.85
C GLY A 82 14.34 -2.16 4.16
N TYR A 83 13.72 -3.26 3.74
CA TYR A 83 14.45 -4.39 3.15
C TYR A 83 13.85 -4.81 1.81
N GLU A 84 14.69 -4.85 0.78
CA GLU A 84 14.25 -5.25 -0.55
C GLU A 84 13.80 -6.71 -0.62
N LYS A 85 14.27 -7.53 0.31
CA LYS A 85 13.93 -8.94 0.29
C LYS A 85 12.43 -9.23 0.34
N TYR A 86 11.65 -8.27 0.84
CA TYR A 86 10.21 -8.46 0.92
C TYR A 86 9.47 -8.14 -0.37
N ALA A 87 10.18 -7.59 -1.37
CA ALA A 87 9.53 -7.24 -2.64
C ALA A 87 8.89 -8.44 -3.31
N TYR A 88 9.57 -9.59 -3.24
CA TYR A 88 9.06 -10.80 -3.88
C TYR A 88 7.72 -11.23 -3.30
N GLU A 89 7.59 -11.19 -1.97
CA GLU A 89 6.33 -11.57 -1.34
C GLU A 89 5.23 -10.57 -1.64
N ALA A 90 5.58 -9.28 -1.71
CA ALA A 90 4.61 -8.25 -2.07
C ALA A 90 4.06 -8.48 -3.47
N ILE A 91 4.93 -8.87 -4.40
CA ILE A 91 4.53 -9.17 -5.77
C ILE A 91 3.58 -10.38 -5.79
N LYS A 92 3.87 -11.40 -5.00
CA LYS A 92 3.02 -12.58 -4.93
C LYS A 92 1.62 -12.26 -4.43
N LEU A 93 1.48 -11.19 -3.65
CA LEU A 93 0.19 -10.77 -3.13
C LEU A 93 -0.52 -9.81 -4.08
N HIS A 94 0.02 -9.64 -5.28
CA HIS A 94 -0.54 -8.70 -6.27
C HIS A 94 -0.60 -7.29 -5.72
N ALA A 95 0.45 -6.88 -5.00
CA ALA A 95 0.56 -5.52 -4.52
C ALA A 95 0.63 -4.57 -5.71
N ALA A 96 0.06 -3.38 -5.57
CA ALA A 96 0.13 -2.38 -6.62
C ALA A 96 1.55 -1.85 -6.75
N ALA A 97 2.26 -1.75 -5.63
CA ALA A 97 3.63 -1.27 -5.64
C ALA A 97 4.29 -1.57 -4.30
N TYR A 98 5.58 -1.37 -4.22
CA TYR A 98 6.28 -1.35 -2.95
C TYR A 98 7.31 -0.24 -2.98
N LEU A 99 7.67 0.25 -1.79
CA LEU A 99 8.65 1.32 -1.63
C LEU A 99 9.67 0.92 -0.59
N VAL A 100 10.92 1.25 -0.83
CA VAL A 100 12.00 0.96 0.11
C VAL A 100 12.35 2.26 0.82
N LYS A 101 12.43 2.22 2.15
CA LYS A 101 12.79 3.38 2.95
C LYS A 101 14.28 3.67 2.81
N PRO A 102 14.67 4.93 2.72
CA PRO A 102 13.82 6.12 2.58
C PRO A 102 13.34 6.28 1.13
N PHE A 103 12.16 6.84 0.96
CA PHE A 103 11.63 7.07 -0.38
C PHE A 103 11.32 8.56 -0.56
N SER A 104 11.34 9.00 -1.81
CA SER A 104 11.05 10.39 -2.14
C SER A 104 9.57 10.57 -2.46
N SER A 105 9.13 11.84 -2.49
CA SER A 105 7.77 12.15 -2.92
C SER A 105 7.51 11.65 -4.33
N ALA A 106 8.51 11.74 -5.20
CA ALA A 106 8.37 11.27 -6.57
C ALA A 106 8.15 9.75 -6.64
N GLN A 107 8.85 9.00 -5.80
CA GLN A 107 8.66 7.55 -5.74
C GLN A 107 7.29 7.20 -5.20
N LEU A 108 6.84 7.91 -4.18
CA LEU A 108 5.51 7.71 -3.63
C LEU A 108 4.45 8.04 -4.67
N GLU A 109 4.62 9.15 -5.38
CA GLU A 109 3.69 9.55 -6.42
C GLU A 109 3.58 8.51 -7.53
N TYR A 110 4.71 7.94 -7.91
CA TYR A 110 4.74 6.90 -8.93
C TYR A 110 3.97 5.65 -8.45
N ALA A 111 4.17 5.27 -7.19
CA ALA A 111 3.45 4.12 -6.63
C ALA A 111 1.95 4.36 -6.60
N VAL A 112 1.53 5.55 -6.22
CA VAL A 112 0.11 5.92 -6.17
C VAL A 112 -0.49 5.92 -7.58
N GLU A 113 0.23 6.45 -8.54
CA GLU A 113 -0.24 6.48 -9.93
C GLU A 113 -0.38 5.06 -10.48
N THR A 114 0.57 4.19 -10.15
CA THR A 114 0.49 2.78 -10.54
C THR A 114 -0.77 2.13 -9.96
N ALA A 115 -1.04 2.38 -8.68
CA ALA A 115 -2.23 1.84 -8.04
C ALA A 115 -3.51 2.35 -8.72
N ARG A 116 -3.53 3.64 -9.05
CA ARG A 116 -4.69 4.22 -9.71
C ARG A 116 -4.95 3.57 -11.06
N LEU A 117 -3.91 3.34 -11.84
CA LEU A 117 -4.04 2.71 -13.14
C LEU A 117 -4.48 1.26 -13.03
N LEU A 118 -3.95 0.53 -12.08
CA LEU A 118 -4.34 -0.86 -11.87
C LEU A 118 -5.79 -0.97 -11.43
N SER A 119 -6.25 -0.04 -10.61
CA SER A 119 -7.64 -0.01 -10.17
C SER A 119 -8.58 0.08 -11.37
N LYS A 120 -8.25 0.90 -12.36
CA LYS A 120 -9.05 1.03 -13.57
C LYS A 120 -8.96 -0.20 -14.45
N ARG A 121 -7.76 -0.73 -14.62
CA ARG A 121 -7.53 -1.86 -15.51
C ARG A 121 -8.10 -3.16 -14.98
N GLY A 122 -8.21 -3.28 -13.68
CA GLY A 122 -8.77 -4.48 -13.06
C GLY A 122 -10.17 -4.81 -13.57
N LYS A 123 -10.90 -3.81 -14.04
CA LYS A 123 -12.23 -4.00 -14.56
C LYS A 123 -12.25 -4.60 -15.97
N LYS A 124 -11.11 -4.58 -16.67
CA LYS A 124 -11.03 -5.01 -18.05
C LYS A 124 -10.30 -6.32 -18.25
N LYS A 125 -9.88 -6.94 -17.20
CA LYS A 125 -9.16 -8.23 -17.24
C LYS A 125 -7.87 -8.21 -18.04
N ILE A 126 -7.32 -7.05 -18.27
CA ILE A 126 -6.06 -6.92 -19.01
C ILE A 126 -4.89 -6.93 -18.06
N PHE A 127 -5.16 -6.90 -16.79
CA PHE A 127 -4.14 -6.68 -15.84
C PHE A 127 -3.10 -7.80 -15.78
N VAL A 128 -3.41 -8.97 -16.29
CA VAL A 128 -2.45 -10.05 -16.34
C VAL A 128 -1.22 -9.63 -17.13
N ARG A 129 -1.44 -8.98 -18.26
CA ARG A 129 -0.32 -8.49 -19.06
C ARG A 129 0.43 -7.37 -18.38
N THR A 130 -0.32 -6.50 -17.71
CA THR A 130 0.28 -5.43 -16.97
C THR A 130 1.18 -5.98 -15.88
N PHE A 131 0.74 -7.04 -15.26
CA PHE A 131 1.52 -7.68 -14.24
C PHE A 131 2.85 -8.22 -14.78
N GLU A 132 2.83 -8.77 -15.98
CA GLU A 132 4.06 -9.23 -16.60
C GLU A 132 5.06 -8.11 -16.80
N HIS A 133 4.57 -6.90 -17.04
CA HIS A 133 5.45 -5.76 -17.17
C HIS A 133 6.15 -5.41 -15.87
N PHE A 134 5.54 -5.69 -14.76
CA PHE A 134 6.20 -5.43 -13.49
C PHE A 134 7.43 -6.29 -13.31
N ASP A 135 7.43 -7.47 -13.87
CA ASP A 135 8.59 -8.35 -13.78
C ASP A 135 9.80 -7.73 -14.44
N VAL A 136 9.58 -6.88 -15.40
CA VAL A 136 10.65 -6.23 -16.11
C VAL A 136 11.31 -5.15 -15.27
N PHE A 137 10.55 -4.55 -14.38
CA PHE A 137 11.08 -3.48 -13.53
C PHE A 137 11.84 -3.99 -12.33
N VAL A 138 11.63 -5.19 -12.01
CA VAL A 138 12.27 -5.81 -10.87
C VAL A 138 13.58 -6.45 -11.28
#